data_e10b5250682c9226f387085cd1ee4ded
#
_entry.id   e10b5250682c9226f387085cd1ee4ded
#
_cell.length_a   1.000
_cell.length_b   1.000
_cell.length_c   1.000
_cell.angle_alpha   90.00
_cell.angle_beta   90.00
_cell.angle_gamma   90.00
#
_symmetry.space_group_name_H-M   'P 1'
#
loop_
_entity.id
_entity.type
_entity.pdbx_description
1 polymer ?
#
loop_
_entity_poly.entity_id
_entity_poly.type
_entity_poly.pdbx_seq_one_letter_code
_entity_poly.pdbx_strand_id
1 'polypeptide(L)'
;KFSPAHKNSNWAELVCSNSLRSDDAEHNAVGLMHEEMRRFGSLIMEAADQTKVPAGGALAVDREGFAKFITERLKASPLLEIVNQEITEFPAADAPLTIIATGPLTSSAFIEAIKNKVDQHSLSFYDAIAPVVYKESIDFSKAWFQSRYDKGDKYDYINCPMNKEEYYRFVDELLKAEKMPFHDFEEPHYFDGCLPIEVMAERGIDTLLFGPLKPVGLTNPHSAEKPYAVVQLRQDNKEDTLRNIVGFQTKMKYGEQTRIFRMIPGLEKAEFARLGGIHRNTFIQSPMLLDEFLRLKAQPNILFAGQISGCEGYVESADTGMLAGYYAACLAKGLNPVVPPKTTATGAMLGHLLDT
;
A
#
# COMPACT_ATOMS: atom_id res chain seq x y z
N LYS A 1 7.25 -11.10 -16.20
CA LYS A 1 6.32 -12.15 -15.75
C LYS A 1 5.41 -11.55 -14.68
N PHE A 2 4.09 -11.69 -14.87
CA PHE A 2 3.14 -11.17 -13.88
C PHE A 2 3.16 -12.06 -12.64
N SER A 3 3.17 -11.44 -11.46
CA SER A 3 2.93 -12.17 -10.21
C SER A 3 1.42 -12.44 -10.07
N PRO A 4 1.01 -13.39 -9.21
CA PRO A 4 -0.42 -13.64 -8.94
C PRO A 4 -1.19 -12.43 -8.42
N ALA A 5 -0.49 -11.40 -7.91
CA ALA A 5 -1.09 -10.17 -7.41
C ALA A 5 -1.53 -9.21 -8.53
N HIS A 6 -0.90 -9.28 -9.69
CA HIS A 6 -1.19 -8.39 -10.82
C HIS A 6 -2.39 -8.89 -11.63
N LYS A 7 -3.25 -7.97 -12.08
CA LYS A 7 -4.46 -8.26 -12.86
C LYS A 7 -4.36 -7.81 -14.32
N ASN A 8 -3.46 -6.88 -14.63
CA ASN A 8 -3.29 -6.34 -15.97
C ASN A 8 -1.81 -6.13 -16.33
N SER A 9 -1.53 -5.62 -17.53
CA SER A 9 -0.18 -5.39 -18.04
C SER A 9 0.32 -3.96 -17.87
N ASN A 10 -0.42 -3.11 -17.17
CA ASN A 10 0.00 -1.75 -16.90
C ASN A 10 1.06 -1.70 -15.80
N TRP A 11 1.91 -0.68 -15.86
CA TRP A 11 2.89 -0.41 -14.82
C TRP A 11 2.27 0.37 -13.67
N ALA A 12 2.91 0.32 -12.51
CA ALA A 12 2.43 0.95 -11.28
C ALA A 12 1.03 0.52 -10.84
N GLU A 13 0.65 -0.74 -11.10
CA GLU A 13 -0.60 -1.30 -10.60
C GLU A 13 -0.60 -1.33 -9.06
N LEU A 14 -1.61 -0.68 -8.46
CA LEU A 14 -1.78 -0.66 -7.00
C LEU A 14 -2.43 -1.96 -6.54
N VAL A 15 -1.65 -2.88 -6.00
CA VAL A 15 -2.12 -4.25 -5.70
C VAL A 15 -2.86 -4.38 -4.37
N CYS A 16 -2.51 -3.63 -3.32
CA CYS A 16 -3.11 -3.78 -1.99
C CYS A 16 -4.23 -2.76 -1.71
N SER A 17 -4.02 -1.48 -1.99
CA SER A 17 -4.96 -0.40 -1.73
C SER A 17 -4.96 0.58 -2.90
N ASN A 18 -6.05 1.34 -3.07
CA ASN A 18 -6.09 2.46 -4.00
C ASN A 18 -5.79 3.81 -3.32
N SER A 19 -5.38 3.80 -2.05
CA SER A 19 -5.11 5.00 -1.27
C SER A 19 -3.62 5.28 -1.18
N LEU A 20 -3.27 6.53 -1.41
CA LEU A 20 -1.96 7.11 -1.12
C LEU A 20 -1.95 7.83 0.24
N ARG A 21 -2.91 7.51 1.13
CA ARG A 21 -3.08 8.06 2.48
C ARG A 21 -3.51 9.53 2.49
N SER A 22 -3.20 10.27 3.56
CA SER A 22 -3.63 11.66 3.73
C SER A 22 -3.01 12.61 2.71
N ASP A 23 -3.81 13.55 2.18
CA ASP A 23 -3.35 14.62 1.27
C ASP A 23 -3.29 16.00 1.98
N ASP A 24 -3.34 16.02 3.31
CA ASP A 24 -3.25 17.22 4.12
C ASP A 24 -1.77 17.56 4.39
N ALA A 25 -1.23 18.50 3.62
CA ALA A 25 0.17 18.90 3.71
C ALA A 25 0.50 19.73 4.98
N GLU A 26 -0.50 20.33 5.64
CA GLU A 26 -0.27 21.18 6.81
C GLU A 26 -0.23 20.39 8.12
N HIS A 27 -1.00 19.28 8.19
CA HIS A 27 -1.18 18.54 9.45
C HIS A 27 -0.76 17.06 9.37
N ASN A 28 -0.22 16.61 8.23
CA ASN A 28 0.15 15.21 8.04
C ASN A 28 1.44 15.05 7.25
N ALA A 29 2.39 14.27 7.78
CA ALA A 29 3.70 14.07 7.16
C ALA A 29 3.63 13.47 5.75
N VAL A 30 2.67 12.56 5.48
CA VAL A 30 2.47 11.99 4.15
C VAL A 30 1.91 13.02 3.18
N GLY A 31 0.96 13.87 3.63
CA GLY A 31 0.46 14.98 2.84
C GLY A 31 1.55 16.00 2.50
N LEU A 32 2.45 16.29 3.45
CA LEU A 32 3.62 17.13 3.18
C LEU A 32 4.55 16.47 2.14
N MET A 33 4.78 15.16 2.23
CA MET A 33 5.56 14.42 1.23
C MET A 33 4.92 14.49 -0.17
N HIS A 34 3.58 14.38 -0.27
CA HIS A 34 2.87 14.59 -1.54
C HIS A 34 3.16 15.97 -2.14
N GLU A 35 3.11 17.02 -1.32
CA GLU A 35 3.37 18.38 -1.78
C GLU A 35 4.83 18.55 -2.24
N GLU A 36 5.79 18.00 -1.50
CA GLU A 36 7.21 18.01 -1.89
C GLU A 36 7.41 17.27 -3.23
N MET A 37 6.82 16.09 -3.40
CA MET A 37 6.86 15.32 -4.63
C MET A 37 6.20 16.05 -5.82
N ARG A 38 5.06 16.75 -5.60
CA ARG A 38 4.41 17.56 -6.63
C ARG A 38 5.33 18.69 -7.11
N ARG A 39 5.97 19.40 -6.17
CA ARG A 39 6.94 20.46 -6.49
C ARG A 39 8.16 19.95 -7.23
N PHE A 40 8.53 18.70 -6.98
CA PHE A 40 9.62 18.04 -7.69
C PHE A 40 9.23 17.51 -9.08
N GLY A 41 7.95 17.54 -9.43
CA GLY A 41 7.42 17.07 -10.72
C GLY A 41 7.24 15.56 -10.81
N SER A 42 6.85 14.92 -9.71
CA SER A 42 6.61 13.46 -9.64
C SER A 42 5.52 13.01 -10.60
N LEU A 43 5.85 12.09 -11.51
CA LEU A 43 4.88 11.43 -12.39
C LEU A 43 3.80 10.67 -11.60
N ILE A 44 4.16 10.11 -10.45
CA ILE A 44 3.22 9.39 -9.59
C ILE A 44 2.18 10.34 -9.03
N MET A 45 2.58 11.54 -8.59
CA MET A 45 1.64 12.54 -8.10
C MET A 45 0.80 13.14 -9.23
N GLU A 46 1.39 13.39 -10.41
CA GLU A 46 0.63 13.79 -11.61
C GLU A 46 -0.48 12.79 -11.93
N ALA A 47 -0.15 11.50 -11.95
CA ALA A 47 -1.12 10.43 -12.18
C ALA A 47 -2.20 10.37 -11.10
N ALA A 48 -1.81 10.52 -9.83
CA ALA A 48 -2.73 10.50 -8.70
C ALA A 48 -3.75 11.64 -8.76
N ASP A 49 -3.28 12.85 -9.06
CA ASP A 49 -4.16 14.03 -9.17
C ASP A 49 -5.13 13.93 -10.35
N GLN A 50 -4.72 13.29 -11.48
CA GLN A 50 -5.56 13.07 -12.67
C GLN A 50 -6.60 11.96 -12.49
N THR A 51 -6.36 11.03 -11.57
CA THR A 51 -7.22 9.85 -11.39
C THR A 51 -7.84 9.76 -10.00
N LYS A 52 -7.87 10.88 -9.29
CA LYS A 52 -8.42 11.00 -7.93
C LYS A 52 -9.89 10.58 -7.89
N VAL A 53 -10.24 9.84 -6.83
CA VAL A 53 -11.62 9.48 -6.48
C VAL A 53 -11.95 9.99 -5.07
N PRO A 54 -13.24 10.20 -4.75
CA PRO A 54 -13.65 10.69 -3.44
C PRO A 54 -13.18 9.79 -2.29
N ALA A 55 -12.49 10.37 -1.30
CA ALA A 55 -11.99 9.65 -0.13
C ALA A 55 -11.76 10.56 1.09
N GLY A 56 -12.53 11.62 1.26
CA GLY A 56 -12.38 12.58 2.37
C GLY A 56 -11.04 13.29 2.33
N GLY A 57 -10.30 13.26 3.44
CA GLY A 57 -8.96 13.82 3.53
C GLY A 57 -7.83 12.94 2.97
N ALA A 58 -8.15 11.79 2.38
CA ALA A 58 -7.18 10.91 1.76
C ALA A 58 -7.09 11.12 0.24
N LEU A 59 -5.90 10.91 -0.33
CA LEU A 59 -5.71 10.80 -1.77
C LEU A 59 -5.94 9.34 -2.18
N ALA A 60 -7.11 9.05 -2.73
CA ALA A 60 -7.41 7.77 -3.34
C ALA A 60 -7.59 7.93 -4.85
N VAL A 61 -7.28 6.88 -5.60
CA VAL A 61 -7.26 6.91 -7.06
C VAL A 61 -8.08 5.79 -7.67
N ASP A 62 -8.59 6.00 -8.89
CA ASP A 62 -9.02 4.92 -9.75
C ASP A 62 -7.81 4.06 -10.13
N ARG A 63 -7.79 2.78 -9.74
CA ARG A 63 -6.60 1.92 -9.89
C ARG A 63 -6.19 1.72 -11.34
N GLU A 64 -7.16 1.47 -12.20
CA GLU A 64 -6.91 1.19 -13.62
C GLU A 64 -6.49 2.46 -14.34
N GLY A 65 -7.18 3.57 -14.09
CA GLY A 65 -6.86 4.88 -14.64
C GLY A 65 -5.45 5.32 -14.25
N PHE A 66 -5.07 5.15 -12.98
CA PHE A 66 -3.74 5.47 -12.47
C PHE A 66 -2.64 4.67 -13.18
N ALA A 67 -2.76 3.36 -13.21
CA ALA A 67 -1.78 2.48 -13.86
C ALA A 67 -1.71 2.73 -15.37
N LYS A 68 -2.85 2.96 -16.03
CA LYS A 68 -2.93 3.29 -17.44
C LYS A 68 -2.24 4.62 -17.75
N PHE A 69 -2.52 5.67 -16.99
CA PHE A 69 -1.91 6.99 -17.17
C PHE A 69 -0.37 6.91 -17.14
N ILE A 70 0.19 6.26 -16.11
CA ILE A 70 1.64 6.10 -15.98
C ILE A 70 2.21 5.31 -17.16
N THR A 71 1.56 4.20 -17.52
CA THR A 71 2.00 3.34 -18.62
C THR A 71 2.03 4.07 -19.94
N GLU A 72 0.97 4.83 -20.26
CA GLU A 72 0.90 5.62 -21.51
C GLU A 72 1.94 6.75 -21.52
N ARG A 73 2.13 7.42 -20.39
CA ARG A 73 3.11 8.51 -20.26
C ARG A 73 4.54 8.01 -20.47
N LEU A 74 4.88 6.86 -19.90
CA LEU A 74 6.20 6.25 -20.09
C LEU A 74 6.39 5.75 -21.52
N LYS A 75 5.42 5.06 -22.10
CA LYS A 75 5.50 4.57 -23.50
C LYS A 75 5.61 5.69 -24.52
N ALA A 76 5.06 6.87 -24.24
CA ALA A 76 5.14 8.03 -25.12
C ALA A 76 6.51 8.73 -25.08
N SER A 77 7.39 8.39 -24.13
CA SER A 77 8.71 9.01 -24.01
C SER A 77 9.69 8.46 -25.05
N PRO A 78 10.26 9.30 -25.94
CA PRO A 78 11.27 8.86 -26.89
C PRO A 78 12.63 8.56 -26.23
N LEU A 79 12.79 8.85 -24.93
CA LEU A 79 14.02 8.65 -24.18
C LEU A 79 14.05 7.29 -23.47
N LEU A 80 12.99 6.48 -23.58
CA LEU A 80 12.86 5.21 -22.90
C LEU A 80 12.84 4.05 -23.90
N GLU A 81 13.74 3.11 -23.70
CA GLU A 81 13.67 1.77 -24.29
C GLU A 81 13.09 0.81 -23.26
N ILE A 82 12.01 0.13 -23.61
CA ILE A 82 11.30 -0.78 -22.72
C ILE A 82 11.60 -2.22 -23.10
N VAL A 83 12.28 -2.92 -22.19
CA VAL A 83 12.63 -4.33 -22.38
C VAL A 83 11.84 -5.18 -21.40
N ASN A 84 10.92 -6.03 -21.91
CA ASN A 84 10.13 -6.95 -21.10
C ASN A 84 10.88 -8.28 -20.93
N GLN A 85 11.79 -8.32 -19.96
CA GLN A 85 12.60 -9.49 -19.65
C GLN A 85 12.69 -9.70 -18.14
N GLU A 86 12.70 -10.95 -17.69
CA GLU A 86 13.05 -11.28 -16.32
C GLU A 86 14.57 -11.14 -16.15
N ILE A 87 14.99 -10.33 -15.18
CA ILE A 87 16.39 -10.22 -14.78
C ILE A 87 16.63 -11.25 -13.67
N THR A 88 17.61 -12.13 -13.89
CA THR A 88 17.95 -13.22 -12.97
C THR A 88 19.35 -13.11 -12.41
N GLU A 89 20.17 -12.17 -12.96
CA GLU A 89 21.56 -11.95 -12.57
C GLU A 89 21.74 -10.54 -12.02
N PHE A 90 22.61 -10.40 -11.03
CA PHE A 90 22.98 -9.09 -10.51
C PHE A 90 23.87 -8.36 -11.53
N PRO A 91 23.68 -7.01 -11.72
CA PRO A 91 24.49 -6.26 -12.67
C PRO A 91 25.99 -6.36 -12.38
N ALA A 92 26.80 -6.53 -13.44
CA ALA A 92 28.25 -6.62 -13.33
C ALA A 92 28.88 -5.33 -12.76
N ALA A 93 30.09 -5.42 -12.25
CA ALA A 93 30.78 -4.27 -11.62
C ALA A 93 31.04 -3.11 -12.60
N ASP A 94 31.19 -3.41 -13.87
CA ASP A 94 31.38 -2.45 -14.98
C ASP A 94 30.06 -2.09 -15.71
N ALA A 95 28.92 -2.55 -15.18
CA ALA A 95 27.62 -2.20 -15.74
C ALA A 95 27.39 -0.68 -15.72
N PRO A 96 26.57 -0.14 -16.64
CA PRO A 96 26.12 1.23 -16.58
C PRO A 96 25.45 1.56 -15.23
N LEU A 97 25.30 2.86 -14.93
CA LEU A 97 24.53 3.29 -13.77
C LEU A 97 23.13 2.67 -13.79
N THR A 98 22.81 1.89 -12.76
CA THR A 98 21.62 1.04 -12.72
C THR A 98 20.81 1.31 -11.47
N ILE A 99 19.48 1.44 -11.60
CA ILE A 99 18.55 1.53 -10.47
C ILE A 99 17.77 0.21 -10.36
N ILE A 100 17.87 -0.46 -9.22
CA ILE A 100 17.08 -1.63 -8.88
C ILE A 100 15.83 -1.17 -8.12
N ALA A 101 14.68 -1.21 -8.79
CA ALA A 101 13.38 -0.76 -8.26
C ALA A 101 12.30 -1.83 -8.50
N THR A 102 12.64 -3.08 -8.27
CA THR A 102 11.81 -4.25 -8.59
C THR A 102 10.62 -4.46 -7.66
N GLY A 103 10.56 -3.68 -6.58
CA GLY A 103 9.46 -3.70 -5.62
C GLY A 103 9.42 -4.95 -4.74
N PRO A 104 8.31 -5.16 -4.03
CA PRO A 104 8.20 -6.20 -3.01
C PRO A 104 8.10 -7.61 -3.59
N LEU A 105 7.64 -7.74 -4.84
CA LEU A 105 7.38 -9.00 -5.54
C LEU A 105 8.50 -9.35 -6.53
N THR A 106 9.72 -9.01 -6.19
CA THR A 106 10.93 -9.37 -6.94
C THR A 106 11.01 -10.88 -7.14
N SER A 107 11.40 -11.35 -8.34
CA SER A 107 11.47 -12.77 -8.63
C SER A 107 12.49 -13.49 -7.74
N SER A 108 12.20 -14.73 -7.38
CA SER A 108 13.07 -15.53 -6.51
C SER A 108 14.50 -15.65 -7.06
N ALA A 109 14.65 -15.78 -8.39
CA ALA A 109 15.96 -15.86 -9.04
C ALA A 109 16.76 -14.57 -8.82
N PHE A 110 16.13 -13.39 -8.99
CA PHE A 110 16.82 -12.13 -8.78
C PHE A 110 17.10 -11.84 -7.29
N ILE A 111 16.19 -12.26 -6.39
CA ILE A 111 16.44 -12.18 -4.94
C ILE A 111 17.70 -12.98 -4.54
N GLU A 112 17.84 -14.20 -5.04
CA GLU A 112 19.05 -15.01 -4.79
C GLU A 112 20.31 -14.36 -5.37
N ALA A 113 20.23 -13.75 -6.56
CA ALA A 113 21.33 -12.99 -7.13
C ALA A 113 21.73 -11.77 -6.26
N ILE A 114 20.75 -11.05 -5.69
CA ILE A 114 20.99 -9.95 -4.75
C ILE A 114 21.66 -10.48 -3.49
N LYS A 115 21.13 -11.54 -2.86
CA LYS A 115 21.68 -12.15 -1.63
C LYS A 115 23.14 -12.56 -1.79
N ASN A 116 23.44 -13.26 -2.90
CA ASN A 116 24.80 -13.71 -3.19
C ASN A 116 25.79 -12.54 -3.38
N LYS A 117 25.29 -11.37 -3.81
CA LYS A 117 26.12 -10.18 -4.04
C LYS A 117 26.37 -9.40 -2.77
N VAL A 118 25.36 -9.28 -1.89
CA VAL A 118 25.44 -8.43 -0.68
C VAL A 118 25.81 -9.22 0.57
N ASP A 119 26.02 -10.55 0.46
CA ASP A 119 26.38 -11.48 1.53
C ASP A 119 25.54 -11.30 2.81
N GLN A 120 24.21 -11.12 2.61
CA GLN A 120 23.29 -10.88 3.71
C GLN A 120 22.00 -11.71 3.59
N HIS A 121 21.48 -12.11 4.73
CA HIS A 121 20.13 -12.62 4.82
C HIS A 121 19.15 -11.49 4.51
N SER A 122 18.46 -11.57 3.38
CA SER A 122 17.38 -10.63 3.06
C SER A 122 16.28 -10.76 4.08
N LEU A 123 15.80 -9.65 4.60
CA LEU A 123 14.61 -9.60 5.44
C LEU A 123 13.39 -9.80 4.54
N SER A 124 12.46 -10.61 5.01
CA SER A 124 11.16 -10.78 4.35
C SER A 124 10.09 -10.37 5.32
N PHE A 125 9.08 -9.67 4.84
CA PHE A 125 7.88 -9.39 5.60
C PHE A 125 6.66 -9.76 4.78
N TYR A 126 5.52 -9.83 5.44
CA TYR A 126 4.25 -10.15 4.82
C TYR A 126 3.37 -8.91 4.73
N ASP A 127 2.78 -8.71 3.56
CA ASP A 127 1.79 -7.67 3.31
C ASP A 127 0.43 -8.34 3.08
N ALA A 128 -0.62 -7.80 3.68
CA ALA A 128 -1.96 -8.33 3.56
C ALA A 128 -2.85 -7.37 2.77
N ILE A 129 -3.71 -7.93 1.92
CA ILE A 129 -4.63 -7.19 1.05
C ILE A 129 -6.02 -7.23 1.64
N ALA A 130 -6.73 -6.09 1.60
CA ALA A 130 -8.13 -5.98 1.96
C ALA A 130 -9.06 -6.38 0.81
N PRO A 131 -10.24 -6.96 1.10
CA PRO A 131 -11.23 -7.31 0.10
C PRO A 131 -11.94 -6.09 -0.48
N VAL A 132 -12.47 -6.26 -1.70
CA VAL A 132 -13.28 -5.29 -2.42
C VAL A 132 -14.63 -5.91 -2.73
N VAL A 133 -15.71 -5.18 -2.46
CA VAL A 133 -17.09 -5.62 -2.70
C VAL A 133 -17.76 -4.78 -3.78
N TYR A 134 -18.75 -5.37 -4.47
CA TYR A 134 -19.64 -4.63 -5.35
C TYR A 134 -20.60 -3.75 -4.53
N LYS A 135 -20.68 -2.47 -4.85
CA LYS A 135 -21.54 -1.50 -4.14
C LYS A 135 -23.01 -1.91 -4.17
N GLU A 136 -23.49 -2.45 -5.29
CA GLU A 136 -24.88 -2.88 -5.47
C GLU A 136 -25.29 -4.04 -4.55
N SER A 137 -24.33 -4.79 -4.02
CA SER A 137 -24.56 -5.89 -3.08
C SER A 137 -24.66 -5.43 -1.61
N ILE A 138 -24.50 -4.13 -1.33
CA ILE A 138 -24.56 -3.55 0.01
C ILE A 138 -26.01 -3.22 0.37
N ASP A 139 -26.47 -3.62 1.55
CA ASP A 139 -27.81 -3.31 2.06
C ASP A 139 -27.85 -1.92 2.72
N PHE A 140 -28.33 -0.93 1.96
CA PHE A 140 -28.49 0.45 2.44
C PHE A 140 -29.66 0.67 3.42
N SER A 141 -30.44 -0.35 3.73
CA SER A 141 -31.38 -0.27 4.86
C SER A 141 -30.65 -0.29 6.22
N LYS A 142 -29.41 -0.75 6.24
CA LYS A 142 -28.53 -0.84 7.41
C LYS A 142 -27.29 0.05 7.30
N ALA A 143 -26.70 0.13 6.12
CA ALA A 143 -25.53 0.94 5.83
C ALA A 143 -25.91 2.37 5.42
N TRP A 144 -25.01 3.33 5.62
CA TRP A 144 -25.23 4.73 5.21
C TRP A 144 -23.94 5.40 4.74
N PHE A 145 -24.12 6.51 4.00
CA PHE A 145 -23.02 7.35 3.58
C PHE A 145 -22.70 8.43 4.62
N GLN A 146 -21.45 8.51 5.06
CA GLN A 146 -20.92 9.60 5.87
C GLN A 146 -19.41 9.53 5.96
N SER A 147 -18.72 10.66 5.90
CA SER A 147 -17.32 10.79 6.31
C SER A 147 -17.21 11.11 7.79
N ARG A 148 -16.12 10.64 8.44
CA ARG A 148 -15.91 10.93 9.87
C ARG A 148 -15.80 12.43 10.12
N TYR A 149 -16.51 12.91 11.12
CA TYR A 149 -16.58 14.34 11.48
C TYR A 149 -17.05 15.22 10.32
N ASP A 150 -17.78 14.64 9.37
CA ASP A 150 -18.29 15.30 8.16
C ASP A 150 -17.18 15.99 7.33
N LYS A 151 -15.94 15.45 7.38
CA LYS A 151 -14.81 15.92 6.58
C LYS A 151 -14.89 15.34 5.16
N GLY A 152 -14.76 16.20 4.14
CA GLY A 152 -14.90 15.81 2.74
C GLY A 152 -16.35 15.76 2.27
N ASP A 153 -16.64 14.90 1.28
CA ASP A 153 -18.00 14.69 0.79
C ASP A 153 -18.73 13.63 1.64
N LYS A 154 -20.02 13.82 1.83
CA LYS A 154 -20.87 12.86 2.57
C LYS A 154 -20.91 11.47 1.92
N TYR A 155 -20.57 11.35 0.64
CA TYR A 155 -20.58 10.09 -0.11
C TYR A 155 -19.23 9.36 -0.16
N ASP A 156 -18.19 9.90 0.48
CA ASP A 156 -16.83 9.33 0.42
C ASP A 156 -16.75 7.93 1.04
N TYR A 157 -17.49 7.69 2.13
CA TYR A 157 -17.49 6.41 2.83
C TYR A 157 -18.90 5.86 3.02
N ILE A 158 -19.04 4.54 2.85
CA ILE A 158 -20.20 3.78 3.33
C ILE A 158 -19.85 3.19 4.69
N ASN A 159 -20.77 3.27 5.63
CA ASN A 159 -20.59 2.84 7.02
C ASN A 159 -21.55 1.69 7.32
N CYS A 160 -21.02 0.58 7.85
CA CYS A 160 -21.77 -0.59 8.28
C CYS A 160 -21.67 -0.70 9.80
N PRO A 161 -22.77 -0.49 10.56
CA PRO A 161 -22.73 -0.48 12.02
C PRO A 161 -22.74 -1.88 12.60
N MET A 162 -22.17 -2.02 13.79
CA MET A 162 -22.35 -3.19 14.65
C MET A 162 -22.77 -2.71 16.03
N ASN A 163 -23.71 -3.42 16.67
CA ASN A 163 -23.92 -3.34 18.10
C ASN A 163 -22.85 -4.13 18.85
N LYS A 164 -22.90 -4.12 20.19
CA LYS A 164 -21.90 -4.76 21.03
C LYS A 164 -21.86 -6.28 20.85
N GLU A 165 -23.02 -6.93 20.77
CA GLU A 165 -23.14 -8.37 20.60
C GLU A 165 -22.62 -8.82 19.23
N GLU A 166 -22.99 -8.11 18.16
CA GLU A 166 -22.54 -8.37 16.80
C GLU A 166 -21.01 -8.22 16.68
N TYR A 167 -20.44 -7.19 17.34
CA TYR A 167 -19.00 -6.98 17.37
C TYR A 167 -18.24 -8.15 17.99
N TYR A 168 -18.62 -8.56 19.22
CA TYR A 168 -17.90 -9.65 19.88
C TYR A 168 -18.09 -10.99 19.18
N ARG A 169 -19.25 -11.25 18.61
CA ARG A 169 -19.47 -12.43 17.78
C ARG A 169 -18.58 -12.39 16.52
N PHE A 170 -18.47 -11.24 15.87
CA PHE A 170 -17.59 -11.06 14.71
C PHE A 170 -16.12 -11.30 15.09
N VAL A 171 -15.63 -10.70 16.19
CA VAL A 171 -14.24 -10.89 16.63
C VAL A 171 -13.96 -12.33 17.02
N ASP A 172 -14.88 -13.01 17.70
CA ASP A 172 -14.73 -14.42 18.07
C ASP A 172 -14.60 -15.32 16.83
N GLU A 173 -15.46 -15.12 15.82
CA GLU A 173 -15.40 -15.85 14.56
C GLU A 173 -14.14 -15.50 13.73
N LEU A 174 -13.69 -14.25 13.77
CA LEU A 174 -12.46 -13.80 13.13
C LEU A 174 -11.23 -14.50 13.72
N LEU A 175 -11.16 -14.64 15.04
CA LEU A 175 -10.06 -15.31 15.73
C LEU A 175 -10.03 -16.83 15.46
N LYS A 176 -11.19 -17.47 15.30
CA LYS A 176 -11.36 -18.91 15.01
C LYS A 176 -11.15 -19.25 13.54
N ALA A 177 -11.15 -18.24 12.65
CA ALA A 177 -11.08 -18.46 11.21
C ALA A 177 -9.85 -19.25 10.78
N GLU A 178 -10.03 -20.13 9.80
CA GLU A 178 -8.90 -20.80 9.16
C GLU A 178 -8.05 -19.81 8.39
N LYS A 179 -6.74 -19.85 8.66
CA LYS A 179 -5.75 -18.96 8.09
C LYS A 179 -4.94 -19.67 7.01
N MET A 180 -4.40 -18.91 6.04
CA MET A 180 -3.46 -19.44 5.07
C MET A 180 -2.20 -19.91 5.79
N PRO A 181 -1.68 -21.11 5.51
CA PRO A 181 -0.46 -21.60 6.15
C PRO A 181 0.74 -20.81 5.69
N PHE A 182 1.64 -20.49 6.61
CA PHE A 182 3.01 -20.08 6.30
C PHE A 182 3.90 -21.32 6.09
N HIS A 183 5.00 -21.20 5.38
CA HIS A 183 6.01 -22.26 5.33
C HIS A 183 6.69 -22.41 6.70
N ASP A 184 6.97 -23.62 7.11
CA ASP A 184 7.39 -24.04 8.48
C ASP A 184 8.63 -23.34 9.08
N PHE A 185 9.28 -22.43 8.35
CA PHE A 185 10.53 -21.77 8.75
C PHE A 185 10.41 -20.25 8.93
N GLU A 186 9.19 -19.69 8.87
CA GLU A 186 8.99 -18.24 8.79
C GLU A 186 8.21 -17.73 10.01
N GLU A 187 8.87 -16.95 10.87
CA GLU A 187 8.16 -16.04 11.78
C GLU A 187 7.61 -14.87 10.94
N PRO A 188 6.28 -14.72 10.84
CA PRO A 188 5.72 -13.67 10.01
C PRO A 188 5.90 -12.30 10.65
N HIS A 189 6.79 -11.49 10.08
CA HIS A 189 6.85 -10.08 10.37
C HIS A 189 5.88 -9.35 9.41
N TYR A 190 4.92 -8.61 9.97
CA TYR A 190 3.97 -7.80 9.20
C TYR A 190 4.37 -6.34 9.26
N PHE A 191 4.09 -5.60 8.19
CA PHE A 191 4.05 -4.15 8.27
C PHE A 191 2.95 -3.66 9.19
N ASP A 192 3.24 -2.66 10.00
CA ASP A 192 2.23 -2.06 10.89
C ASP A 192 1.06 -1.44 10.11
N GLY A 193 1.33 -0.85 8.95
CA GLY A 193 0.30 -0.26 8.09
C GLY A 193 -0.58 -1.27 7.34
N CYS A 194 -0.15 -2.53 7.21
CA CYS A 194 -0.86 -3.62 6.51
C CYS A 194 -1.11 -4.82 7.41
N LEU A 195 -1.15 -4.60 8.72
CA LEU A 195 -1.38 -5.66 9.70
C LEU A 195 -2.73 -6.34 9.43
N PRO A 196 -2.78 -7.68 9.33
CA PRO A 196 -4.05 -8.41 9.17
C PRO A 196 -5.02 -8.13 10.31
N ILE A 197 -6.31 -7.99 9.99
CA ILE A 197 -7.34 -7.66 10.99
C ILE A 197 -7.42 -8.69 12.12
N GLU A 198 -7.23 -9.97 11.79
CA GLU A 198 -7.19 -11.04 12.79
C GLU A 198 -5.96 -10.94 13.71
N VAL A 199 -4.82 -10.45 13.21
CA VAL A 199 -3.62 -10.21 14.04
C VAL A 199 -3.83 -9.00 14.96
N MET A 200 -4.53 -7.97 14.49
CA MET A 200 -4.95 -6.87 15.35
C MET A 200 -5.89 -7.34 16.47
N ALA A 201 -6.84 -8.23 16.15
CA ALA A 201 -7.77 -8.81 17.12
C ALA A 201 -7.06 -9.74 18.13
N GLU A 202 -6.01 -10.46 17.72
CA GLU A 202 -5.15 -11.30 18.59
C GLU A 202 -4.41 -10.46 19.66
N ARG A 203 -4.09 -9.19 19.36
CA ARG A 203 -3.48 -8.26 20.35
C ARG A 203 -4.45 -7.82 21.45
N GLY A 204 -5.74 -8.01 21.26
CA GLY A 204 -6.80 -7.71 22.20
C GLY A 204 -8.15 -7.57 21.51
N ILE A 205 -9.19 -8.15 22.11
CA ILE A 205 -10.53 -8.20 21.50
C ILE A 205 -11.16 -6.82 21.24
N ASP A 206 -10.72 -5.79 21.93
CA ASP A 206 -11.19 -4.40 21.75
C ASP A 206 -10.24 -3.56 20.88
N THR A 207 -9.12 -4.10 20.43
CA THR A 207 -8.12 -3.37 19.63
C THR A 207 -8.72 -2.75 18.38
N LEU A 208 -9.63 -3.47 17.72
CA LEU A 208 -10.27 -3.00 16.49
C LEU A 208 -11.14 -1.74 16.67
N LEU A 209 -11.66 -1.50 17.89
CA LEU A 209 -12.46 -0.30 18.22
C LEU A 209 -11.63 0.98 18.26
N PHE A 210 -10.33 0.87 18.41
CA PHE A 210 -9.38 2.00 18.37
C PHE A 210 -8.69 2.16 17.01
N GLY A 211 -8.94 1.21 16.10
CA GLY A 211 -8.39 1.12 14.76
C GLY A 211 -9.48 1.14 13.67
N PRO A 212 -9.55 0.08 12.84
CA PRO A 212 -10.41 0.05 11.65
C PRO A 212 -11.91 0.11 11.94
N LEU A 213 -12.37 -0.35 13.11
CA LEU A 213 -13.79 -0.38 13.48
C LEU A 213 -14.20 0.75 14.43
N LYS A 214 -13.40 1.77 14.57
CA LYS A 214 -13.66 2.91 15.46
C LYS A 214 -15.00 3.59 15.09
N PRO A 215 -15.98 3.77 16.04
CA PRO A 215 -17.29 4.35 15.72
C PRO A 215 -17.33 5.89 15.80
N VAL A 216 -16.28 6.53 16.34
CA VAL A 216 -16.25 7.96 16.67
C VAL A 216 -16.36 8.85 15.42
N GLY A 217 -17.13 9.94 15.52
CA GLY A 217 -17.32 10.91 14.43
C GLY A 217 -18.34 10.46 13.38
N LEU A 218 -19.17 9.45 13.69
CA LEU A 218 -20.23 8.92 12.82
C LEU A 218 -21.56 8.89 13.55
N THR A 219 -22.64 9.15 12.81
CA THR A 219 -24.02 9.12 13.31
C THR A 219 -24.84 8.19 12.44
N ASN A 220 -25.41 7.13 13.04
CA ASN A 220 -26.25 6.18 12.33
C ASN A 220 -27.65 6.78 12.07
N PRO A 221 -28.07 7.03 10.82
CA PRO A 221 -29.39 7.57 10.54
C PRO A 221 -30.53 6.54 10.70
N HIS A 222 -30.21 5.27 10.80
CA HIS A 222 -31.18 4.18 10.94
C HIS A 222 -31.49 3.82 12.41
N SER A 223 -30.75 4.41 13.38
CA SER A 223 -30.93 4.13 14.81
C SER A 223 -30.58 5.33 15.67
N ALA A 224 -31.35 5.56 16.74
CA ALA A 224 -31.01 6.55 17.76
C ALA A 224 -29.84 6.11 18.66
N GLU A 225 -29.52 4.81 18.67
CA GLU A 225 -28.39 4.25 19.41
C GLU A 225 -27.09 4.47 18.66
N LYS A 226 -26.06 4.87 19.37
CA LYS A 226 -24.72 4.96 18.79
C LYS A 226 -24.19 3.56 18.46
N PRO A 227 -23.62 3.34 17.26
CA PRO A 227 -23.02 2.07 16.94
C PRO A 227 -21.84 1.77 17.88
N TYR A 228 -21.69 0.53 18.30
CA TYR A 228 -20.56 0.08 19.10
C TYR A 228 -19.27 0.02 18.28
N ALA A 229 -19.40 -0.46 17.04
CA ALA A 229 -18.31 -0.49 16.05
C ALA A 229 -18.87 -0.09 14.68
N VAL A 230 -18.02 0.38 13.78
CA VAL A 230 -18.39 0.72 12.39
C VAL A 230 -17.32 0.27 11.42
N VAL A 231 -17.72 -0.54 10.46
CA VAL A 231 -16.88 -0.90 9.30
C VAL A 231 -17.09 0.15 8.22
N GLN A 232 -15.99 0.70 7.69
CA GLN A 232 -16.03 1.69 6.61
C GLN A 232 -15.62 1.08 5.28
N LEU A 233 -16.34 1.45 4.21
CA LEU A 233 -15.99 1.08 2.85
C LEU A 233 -15.72 2.35 2.05
N ARG A 234 -14.58 2.36 1.33
CA ARG A 234 -14.14 3.48 0.50
C ARG A 234 -14.29 3.14 -0.97
N GLN A 235 -14.56 4.15 -1.80
CA GLN A 235 -14.59 4.02 -3.25
C GLN A 235 -13.27 3.48 -3.80
N ASP A 236 -13.35 2.48 -4.69
CA ASP A 236 -12.18 1.78 -5.26
C ASP A 236 -11.99 2.03 -6.76
N ASN A 237 -13.02 2.56 -7.46
CA ASN A 237 -12.97 2.91 -8.87
C ASN A 237 -13.77 4.19 -9.18
N LYS A 238 -13.52 4.80 -10.34
CA LYS A 238 -14.16 6.05 -10.75
C LYS A 238 -15.67 5.94 -10.93
N GLU A 239 -16.15 4.80 -11.42
CA GLU A 239 -17.56 4.51 -11.68
C GLU A 239 -18.36 4.29 -10.39
N ASP A 240 -17.74 4.30 -9.22
CA ASP A 240 -18.36 4.07 -7.92
C ASP A 240 -19.14 2.73 -7.83
N THR A 241 -18.66 1.71 -8.53
CA THR A 241 -19.25 0.36 -8.52
C THR A 241 -18.56 -0.58 -7.52
N LEU A 242 -17.33 -0.24 -7.11
CA LEU A 242 -16.49 -1.04 -6.22
C LEU A 242 -16.15 -0.29 -4.93
N ARG A 243 -16.19 -1.01 -3.81
CA ARG A 243 -15.88 -0.49 -2.47
C ARG A 243 -14.86 -1.37 -1.75
N ASN A 244 -13.75 -0.77 -1.34
CA ASN A 244 -12.72 -1.41 -0.52
C ASN A 244 -13.13 -1.38 0.95
N ILE A 245 -13.03 -2.52 1.65
CA ILE A 245 -13.29 -2.60 3.09
C ILE A 245 -12.03 -2.10 3.82
N VAL A 246 -12.14 -0.92 4.43
CA VAL A 246 -10.99 -0.20 5.00
C VAL A 246 -10.45 -0.90 6.25
N GLY A 247 -9.15 -1.22 6.25
CA GLY A 247 -8.48 -1.85 7.39
C GLY A 247 -8.75 -3.35 7.55
N PHE A 248 -9.30 -4.01 6.51
CA PHE A 248 -9.62 -5.43 6.51
C PHE A 248 -8.61 -6.28 5.72
N GLN A 249 -7.35 -5.90 5.76
CA GLN A 249 -6.28 -6.78 5.29
C GLN A 249 -6.36 -8.10 6.05
N THR A 250 -6.17 -9.23 5.36
CA THR A 250 -6.40 -10.53 6.00
C THR A 250 -5.55 -11.66 5.42
N LYS A 251 -5.22 -12.63 6.28
CA LYS A 251 -4.60 -13.92 5.93
C LYS A 251 -5.59 -15.09 6.00
N MET A 252 -6.88 -14.83 6.20
CA MET A 252 -7.89 -15.89 6.20
C MET A 252 -8.02 -16.56 4.85
N LYS A 253 -8.38 -17.83 4.85
CA LYS A 253 -8.78 -18.55 3.62
C LYS A 253 -10.01 -17.89 2.98
N TYR A 254 -10.14 -17.97 1.67
CA TYR A 254 -11.20 -17.28 0.91
C TYR A 254 -12.62 -17.60 1.37
N GLY A 255 -12.89 -18.88 1.73
CA GLY A 255 -14.19 -19.28 2.28
C GLY A 255 -14.51 -18.60 3.61
N GLU A 256 -13.52 -18.50 4.50
CA GLU A 256 -13.65 -17.83 5.79
C GLU A 256 -13.89 -16.32 5.63
N GLN A 257 -13.18 -15.68 4.71
CA GLN A 257 -13.40 -14.27 4.43
C GLN A 257 -14.86 -14.00 4.04
N THR A 258 -15.40 -14.77 3.11
CA THR A 258 -16.79 -14.63 2.67
C THR A 258 -17.77 -14.88 3.82
N ARG A 259 -17.55 -15.91 4.63
CA ARG A 259 -18.41 -16.26 5.77
C ARG A 259 -18.40 -15.16 6.84
N ILE A 260 -17.23 -14.71 7.23
CA ILE A 260 -17.05 -13.79 8.36
C ILE A 260 -17.42 -12.36 7.96
N PHE A 261 -17.02 -11.88 6.79
CA PHE A 261 -17.35 -10.51 6.39
C PHE A 261 -18.85 -10.35 6.08
N ARG A 262 -19.56 -11.41 5.74
CA ARG A 262 -21.02 -11.41 5.65
C ARG A 262 -21.75 -11.40 7.00
N MET A 263 -21.03 -11.48 8.12
CA MET A 263 -21.60 -11.25 9.45
C MET A 263 -21.77 -9.76 9.77
N ILE A 264 -21.15 -8.88 9.00
CA ILE A 264 -21.23 -7.43 9.15
C ILE A 264 -22.60 -6.94 8.66
N PRO A 265 -23.39 -6.24 9.51
CA PRO A 265 -24.68 -5.67 9.09
C PRO A 265 -24.52 -4.75 7.87
N GLY A 266 -25.31 -5.00 6.83
CA GLY A 266 -25.20 -4.34 5.54
C GLY A 266 -24.35 -5.08 4.52
N LEU A 267 -23.59 -6.11 4.92
CA LEU A 267 -22.77 -6.95 4.03
C LEU A 267 -23.23 -8.40 3.97
N GLU A 268 -24.39 -8.76 4.51
CA GLU A 268 -24.86 -10.15 4.59
C GLU A 268 -24.97 -10.82 3.22
N LYS A 269 -25.23 -10.02 2.17
CA LYS A 269 -25.33 -10.48 0.78
C LYS A 269 -24.19 -9.96 -0.08
N ALA A 270 -23.11 -9.44 0.54
CA ALA A 270 -22.01 -8.83 -0.19
C ALA A 270 -21.41 -9.80 -1.22
N GLU A 271 -21.21 -9.28 -2.42
CA GLU A 271 -20.49 -9.94 -3.51
C GLU A 271 -19.08 -9.35 -3.58
N PHE A 272 -18.07 -10.23 -3.58
CA PHE A 272 -16.67 -9.81 -3.54
C PHE A 272 -16.09 -9.76 -4.95
N ALA A 273 -15.74 -8.58 -5.43
CA ALA A 273 -14.97 -8.40 -6.66
C ALA A 273 -13.53 -8.91 -6.49
N ARG A 274 -13.00 -8.84 -5.25
CA ARG A 274 -11.71 -9.37 -4.86
C ARG A 274 -11.74 -9.74 -3.38
N LEU A 275 -11.17 -10.89 -3.06
CA LEU A 275 -10.88 -11.30 -1.69
C LEU A 275 -9.48 -10.82 -1.28
N GLY A 276 -9.26 -10.74 0.02
CA GLY A 276 -7.97 -10.43 0.61
C GLY A 276 -6.97 -11.56 0.44
N GLY A 277 -5.70 -11.28 0.65
CA GLY A 277 -4.62 -12.27 0.55
C GLY A 277 -3.34 -11.77 1.20
N ILE A 278 -2.35 -12.65 1.31
CA ILE A 278 -1.02 -12.35 1.82
C ILE A 278 -0.02 -12.46 0.69
N HIS A 279 0.91 -11.52 0.65
CA HIS A 279 2.09 -11.55 -0.19
C HIS A 279 3.34 -11.48 0.67
N ARG A 280 4.34 -12.27 0.31
CA ARG A 280 5.67 -12.17 0.87
C ARG A 280 6.43 -11.09 0.13
N ASN A 281 6.91 -10.10 0.87
CA ASN A 281 7.73 -9.03 0.36
C ASN A 281 9.19 -9.24 0.76
N THR A 282 10.11 -8.85 -0.11
CA THR A 282 11.56 -8.94 0.17
C THR A 282 12.18 -7.56 0.08
N PHE A 283 13.10 -7.24 0.99
CA PHE A 283 13.86 -6.01 1.00
C PHE A 283 15.30 -6.22 1.50
N ILE A 284 16.17 -5.25 1.22
CA ILE A 284 17.56 -5.23 1.68
C ILE A 284 17.71 -4.38 2.95
N GLN A 285 18.78 -4.62 3.71
CA GLN A 285 19.11 -3.81 4.89
C GLN A 285 19.81 -2.50 4.49
N SER A 286 19.02 -1.51 4.07
CA SER A 286 19.54 -0.24 3.55
C SER A 286 20.49 0.49 4.48
N PRO A 287 20.31 0.55 5.83
CA PRO A 287 21.28 1.21 6.71
C PRO A 287 22.70 0.67 6.59
N MET A 288 22.84 -0.64 6.39
CA MET A 288 24.14 -1.28 6.26
C MET A 288 24.71 -1.19 4.84
N LEU A 289 23.84 -1.29 3.84
CA LEU A 289 24.22 -1.52 2.45
C LEU A 289 24.30 -0.25 1.60
N LEU A 290 23.45 0.75 1.87
CA LEU A 290 23.32 1.94 1.03
C LEU A 290 24.00 3.16 1.66
N ASP A 291 24.49 4.05 0.79
CA ASP A 291 24.90 5.39 1.17
C ASP A 291 23.74 6.41 1.07
N GLU A 292 24.02 7.69 1.37
CA GLU A 292 23.03 8.78 1.35
C GLU A 292 22.39 9.06 -0.02
N PHE A 293 22.98 8.54 -1.09
CA PHE A 293 22.46 8.63 -2.46
C PHE A 293 21.76 7.34 -2.92
N LEU A 294 21.39 6.47 -1.99
CA LEU A 294 20.79 5.16 -2.24
C LEU A 294 21.67 4.20 -3.08
N ARG A 295 22.98 4.47 -3.16
CA ARG A 295 23.94 3.63 -3.88
C ARG A 295 24.40 2.48 -3.00
N LEU A 296 24.59 1.32 -3.60
CA LEU A 296 25.22 0.18 -2.93
C LEU A 296 26.69 0.51 -2.60
N LYS A 297 27.05 0.57 -1.32
CA LYS A 297 28.41 0.92 -0.87
C LYS A 297 29.49 0.06 -1.52
N ALA A 298 29.19 -1.25 -1.72
CA ALA A 298 30.11 -2.18 -2.36
C ALA A 298 30.22 -2.02 -3.89
N GLN A 299 29.23 -1.39 -4.52
CA GLN A 299 29.18 -1.18 -5.96
C GLN A 299 28.41 0.10 -6.30
N PRO A 300 29.05 1.30 -6.27
CA PRO A 300 28.38 2.59 -6.30
C PRO A 300 27.66 2.96 -7.62
N ASN A 301 27.82 2.19 -8.68
CA ASN A 301 27.05 2.33 -9.92
C ASN A 301 25.64 1.66 -9.82
N ILE A 302 25.30 1.03 -8.69
CA ILE A 302 24.01 0.42 -8.44
C ILE A 302 23.27 1.21 -7.35
N LEU A 303 22.07 1.66 -7.67
CA LEU A 303 21.14 2.30 -6.72
C LEU A 303 19.97 1.35 -6.43
N PHE A 304 19.39 1.47 -5.24
CA PHE A 304 18.16 0.79 -4.86
C PHE A 304 17.07 1.81 -4.58
N ALA A 305 15.82 1.49 -4.99
CA ALA A 305 14.67 2.37 -4.77
C ALA A 305 13.37 1.58 -4.60
N GLY A 306 12.39 2.23 -3.99
CA GLY A 306 11.10 1.62 -3.72
C GLY A 306 11.17 0.59 -2.59
N GLN A 307 10.16 -0.25 -2.50
CA GLN A 307 9.98 -1.16 -1.37
C GLN A 307 11.12 -2.18 -1.21
N ILE A 308 11.83 -2.53 -2.29
CA ILE A 308 13.02 -3.38 -2.22
C ILE A 308 14.14 -2.76 -1.34
N SER A 309 14.18 -1.43 -1.19
CA SER A 309 15.11 -0.76 -0.28
C SER A 309 14.70 -0.79 1.19
N GLY A 310 13.54 -1.34 1.54
CA GLY A 310 13.04 -1.42 2.91
C GLY A 310 12.12 -0.27 3.32
N CYS A 311 11.77 0.65 2.41
CA CYS A 311 10.74 1.64 2.70
C CYS A 311 9.34 1.03 2.61
N GLU A 312 8.43 1.46 3.49
CA GLU A 312 7.06 0.98 3.56
C GLU A 312 6.09 1.96 2.91
N GLY A 313 5.21 1.44 2.04
CA GLY A 313 4.12 2.20 1.45
C GLY A 313 4.39 2.71 0.04
N TYR A 314 3.28 3.02 -0.67
CA TYR A 314 3.34 3.48 -2.06
C TYR A 314 4.00 4.85 -2.20
N VAL A 315 3.73 5.76 -1.26
CA VAL A 315 4.23 7.15 -1.31
C VAL A 315 5.72 7.16 -1.07
N GLU A 316 6.20 6.47 -0.04
CA GLU A 316 7.60 6.32 0.30
C GLU A 316 8.38 5.60 -0.82
N SER A 317 7.78 4.58 -1.41
CA SER A 317 8.37 3.88 -2.55
C SER A 317 8.50 4.78 -3.78
N ALA A 318 7.50 5.62 -4.04
CA ALA A 318 7.54 6.58 -5.14
C ALA A 318 8.55 7.70 -4.88
N ASP A 319 8.65 8.18 -3.64
CA ASP A 319 9.59 9.22 -3.24
C ASP A 319 11.04 8.73 -3.34
N THR A 320 11.37 7.53 -2.80
CA THR A 320 12.70 6.93 -2.98
C THR A 320 13.02 6.68 -4.45
N GLY A 321 12.04 6.31 -5.27
CA GLY A 321 12.19 6.16 -6.72
C GLY A 321 12.54 7.48 -7.41
N MET A 322 11.86 8.55 -7.02
CA MET A 322 12.12 9.90 -7.51
C MET A 322 13.53 10.38 -7.12
N LEU A 323 13.93 10.17 -5.85
CA LEU A 323 15.28 10.49 -5.37
C LEU A 323 16.35 9.70 -6.12
N ALA A 324 16.21 8.39 -6.27
CA ALA A 324 17.16 7.57 -6.99
C ALA A 324 17.30 8.01 -8.45
N GLY A 325 16.18 8.35 -9.10
CA GLY A 325 16.20 8.93 -10.45
C GLY A 325 16.97 10.26 -10.53
N TYR A 326 16.73 11.15 -9.59
CA TYR A 326 17.45 12.43 -9.47
C TYR A 326 18.94 12.21 -9.22
N TYR A 327 19.32 11.36 -8.28
CA TYR A 327 20.70 11.05 -7.98
C TYR A 327 21.43 10.43 -9.18
N ALA A 328 20.78 9.44 -9.83
CA ALA A 328 21.32 8.82 -11.04
C ALA A 328 21.52 9.83 -12.17
N ALA A 329 20.59 10.76 -12.39
CA ALA A 329 20.70 11.80 -13.40
C ALA A 329 21.87 12.78 -13.10
N CYS A 330 22.06 13.17 -11.83
CA CYS A 330 23.20 13.99 -11.42
C CYS A 330 24.51 13.26 -11.65
N LEU A 331 24.61 12.01 -11.19
CA LEU A 331 25.83 11.19 -11.35
C LEU A 331 26.19 10.95 -12.83
N ALA A 332 25.21 10.66 -13.67
CA ALA A 332 25.42 10.51 -15.12
C ALA A 332 25.94 11.78 -15.81
N LYS A 333 25.64 12.96 -15.24
CA LYS A 333 26.11 14.26 -15.72
C LYS A 333 27.39 14.73 -15.03
N GLY A 334 27.98 13.94 -14.15
CA GLY A 334 29.14 14.35 -13.34
C GLY A 334 28.85 15.44 -12.32
N LEU A 335 27.58 15.60 -11.92
CA LEU A 335 27.13 16.55 -10.91
C LEU A 335 27.06 15.88 -9.54
N ASN A 336 27.30 16.64 -8.49
CA ASN A 336 27.07 16.16 -7.13
C ASN A 336 25.58 16.29 -6.78
N PRO A 337 24.90 15.18 -6.44
CA PRO A 337 23.52 15.23 -5.99
C PRO A 337 23.40 15.98 -4.65
N VAL A 338 22.24 16.57 -4.40
CA VAL A 338 21.91 17.21 -3.12
C VAL A 338 20.96 16.31 -2.34
N VAL A 339 21.32 15.96 -1.10
CA VAL A 339 20.45 15.21 -0.19
C VAL A 339 19.39 16.15 0.39
N PRO A 340 18.11 15.78 0.40
CA PRO A 340 17.06 16.58 1.01
C PRO A 340 17.34 16.82 2.50
N PRO A 341 17.12 18.04 3.03
CA PRO A 341 17.27 18.32 4.45
C PRO A 341 16.36 17.45 5.32
N LYS A 342 16.85 16.98 6.48
CA LYS A 342 16.06 16.18 7.44
C LYS A 342 14.81 16.90 7.98
N THR A 343 14.68 18.19 7.75
CA THR A 343 13.49 19.02 8.08
C THR A 343 12.38 18.93 7.05
N THR A 344 12.60 18.25 5.92
CA THR A 344 11.58 17.93 4.91
C THR A 344 11.02 16.54 5.15
N ALA A 345 9.82 16.23 4.64
CA ALA A 345 9.23 14.89 4.75
C ALA A 345 10.07 13.84 4.01
N THR A 346 10.49 14.15 2.78
CA THR A 346 11.41 13.34 1.96
C THR A 346 12.75 13.10 2.66
N GLY A 347 13.38 14.14 3.23
CA GLY A 347 14.65 14.00 3.93
C GLY A 347 14.54 13.23 5.25
N ALA A 348 13.44 13.40 6.00
CA ALA A 348 13.16 12.62 7.21
C ALA A 348 12.94 11.13 6.89
N MET A 349 12.20 10.83 5.81
CA MET A 349 11.98 9.46 5.33
C MET A 349 13.32 8.82 4.89
N LEU A 350 14.15 9.53 4.13
CA LEU A 350 15.46 9.03 3.74
C LEU A 350 16.36 8.78 4.96
N GLY A 351 16.36 9.69 5.94
CA GLY A 351 17.08 9.54 7.20
C GLY A 351 16.63 8.32 7.98
N HIS A 352 15.31 8.07 8.04
CA HIS A 352 14.76 6.87 8.67
C HIS A 352 15.16 5.57 7.92
N LEU A 353 15.11 5.58 6.59
CA LEU A 353 15.50 4.44 5.75
C LEU A 353 16.96 4.05 5.94
N LEU A 354 17.85 5.02 6.17
CA LEU A 354 19.28 4.82 6.29
C LEU A 354 19.79 4.80 7.74
N ASP A 355 18.88 4.96 8.72
CA ASP A 355 19.18 5.04 10.17
C ASP A 355 20.22 6.16 10.48
N THR A 356 20.00 7.37 9.97
CA THR A 356 20.91 8.52 10.06
C THR A 356 20.33 9.74 10.78
#